data_7310df086b0d07bd4493df703ad6ad9b
#
_entry.id   7310df086b0d07bd4493df703ad6ad9b
#
_cell.length_a   1.000
_cell.length_b   1.000
_cell.length_c   1.000
_cell.angle_alpha   90.00
_cell.angle_beta   90.00
_cell.angle_gamma   90.00
#
_symmetry.space_group_name_H-M   'P 1'
#
loop_
_entity.id
_entity.type
_entity.pdbx_description
1 polymer ?
#
loop_
_entity_poly.entity_id
_entity_poly.type
_entity_poly.pdbx_seq_one_letter_code
_entity_poly.pdbx_strand_id
1 'polypeptide(L)'
;MLNSLENSLVTYEDLAEIEQEFDDVEKEIIRQEIILSSPVYSRRNAVISKIPNFWPLVFEQAPPEIDQHIQMGDGALLLGALTSLSVTRFEPEVDPRSVLIKFEFSENKYFEDKVLEKKFWWRTARNRSWCGLVSEAVAIKWKSPEVDLTEGLLDLVLAAESSIASKPPSEEDTKREKTKLSLTDAQKKLQQNIQTKGINGISFFNWFGFIGNRISAKESAEAEEARRNKSVIDSSTNVDENNDDNGDDDDLEIFPDGGELAMAISEDLWPDAIKYFTQAQEQDIVSDEDFESTDEEDKAIDFEFEDEEEKNRVAKKRKPN
;
A
#
# COMPACT_ATOMS: atom_id res chain seq x y z
N MET A 1 24.50 25.40 18.56
CA MET A 1 24.20 24.62 19.76
C MET A 1 25.14 23.46 19.77
N LEU A 2 25.89 23.30 20.85
CA LEU A 2 27.11 22.54 20.98
C LEU A 2 26.86 21.04 20.92
N ASN A 3 27.74 20.30 20.26
CA ASN A 3 27.85 18.86 20.30
C ASN A 3 27.82 18.36 21.74
N SER A 4 26.69 17.83 22.17
CA SER A 4 26.49 17.38 23.54
C SER A 4 27.33 16.16 23.93
N LEU A 5 27.94 15.48 22.95
CA LEU A 5 28.77 14.31 23.17
C LEU A 5 30.27 14.60 23.31
N GLU A 6 30.77 15.81 22.95
CA GLU A 6 32.22 16.15 23.04
C GLU A 6 32.78 16.09 24.46
N ASN A 7 31.93 16.09 25.49
CA ASN A 7 32.33 15.97 26.89
C ASN A 7 31.77 14.71 27.57
N SER A 8 31.24 13.76 26.80
CA SER A 8 30.70 12.48 27.24
C SER A 8 31.73 11.35 27.06
N LEU A 9 31.68 10.35 27.94
CA LEU A 9 32.36 9.09 27.72
C LEU A 9 31.60 8.14 26.79
N VAL A 10 30.40 8.53 26.38
CA VAL A 10 29.52 7.77 25.48
C VAL A 10 29.82 8.17 24.02
N THR A 11 29.99 7.21 23.16
CA THR A 11 30.24 7.39 21.74
C THR A 11 28.96 7.19 20.93
N TYR A 12 28.95 7.61 19.65
CA TYR A 12 27.85 7.30 18.74
C TYR A 12 27.75 5.80 18.46
N GLU A 13 28.88 5.10 18.52
CA GLU A 13 28.97 3.66 18.37
C GLU A 13 28.21 2.95 19.50
N ASP A 14 28.39 3.40 20.77
CA ASP A 14 27.65 2.85 21.92
C ASP A 14 26.13 3.01 21.73
N LEU A 15 25.68 4.15 21.21
CA LEU A 15 24.25 4.39 20.92
C LEU A 15 23.76 3.52 19.78
N ALA A 16 24.53 3.39 18.70
CA ALA A 16 24.17 2.55 17.55
C ALA A 16 24.09 1.05 17.94
N GLU A 17 24.91 0.59 18.87
CA GLU A 17 24.83 -0.80 19.40
C GLU A 17 23.51 -1.02 20.15
N ILE A 18 23.11 -0.07 21.00
CA ILE A 18 21.83 -0.14 21.72
C ILE A 18 20.62 -0.10 20.75
N GLU A 19 20.66 0.77 19.74
CA GLU A 19 19.61 0.81 18.70
C GLU A 19 19.52 -0.52 17.94
N GLN A 20 20.66 -1.16 17.72
CA GLN A 20 20.69 -2.49 17.09
C GLN A 20 20.03 -3.56 17.98
N GLU A 21 20.29 -3.54 19.29
CA GLU A 21 19.65 -4.46 20.24
C GLU A 21 18.11 -4.25 20.23
N PHE A 22 17.62 -3.01 20.14
CA PHE A 22 16.19 -2.72 20.01
C PHE A 22 15.60 -3.26 18.70
N ASP A 23 16.27 -3.11 17.56
CA ASP A 23 15.82 -3.68 16.27
C ASP A 23 15.74 -5.22 16.33
N ASP A 24 16.70 -5.88 16.99
CA ASP A 24 16.67 -7.33 17.16
C ASP A 24 15.54 -7.78 18.10
N VAL A 25 15.22 -7.01 19.14
CA VAL A 25 14.07 -7.24 20.02
C VAL A 25 12.77 -7.07 19.25
N GLU A 26 12.64 -6.02 18.44
CA GLU A 26 11.45 -5.79 17.60
C GLU A 26 11.20 -6.94 16.63
N LYS A 27 12.23 -7.42 15.94
CA LYS A 27 12.13 -8.60 15.08
C LYS A 27 11.64 -9.83 15.82
N GLU A 28 12.13 -10.05 17.04
CA GLU A 28 11.69 -11.19 17.86
C GLU A 28 10.25 -11.04 18.33
N ILE A 29 9.80 -9.82 18.68
CA ILE A 29 8.40 -9.54 19.00
C ILE A 29 7.50 -9.90 17.82
N ILE A 30 7.85 -9.49 16.59
CA ILE A 30 7.08 -9.82 15.39
C ILE A 30 7.04 -11.34 15.16
N ARG A 31 8.15 -12.08 15.39
CA ARG A 31 8.15 -13.56 15.29
C ARG A 31 7.20 -14.19 16.29
N GLN A 32 7.21 -13.73 17.53
CA GLN A 32 6.29 -14.25 18.56
C GLN A 32 4.84 -13.90 18.23
N GLU A 33 4.58 -12.70 17.75
CA GLU A 33 3.25 -12.29 17.29
C GLU A 33 2.72 -13.21 16.19
N ILE A 34 3.53 -13.52 15.18
CA ILE A 34 3.15 -14.45 14.10
C ILE A 34 2.67 -15.79 14.66
N ILE A 35 3.45 -16.35 15.61
CA ILE A 35 3.14 -17.66 16.20
C ILE A 35 1.83 -17.62 17.00
N LEU A 36 1.65 -16.57 17.81
CA LEU A 36 0.48 -16.44 18.68
C LEU A 36 -0.80 -16.06 17.92
N SER A 37 -0.69 -15.21 16.91
CA SER A 37 -1.83 -14.70 16.14
C SER A 37 -2.32 -15.66 15.05
N SER A 38 -1.44 -16.50 14.47
CA SER A 38 -1.77 -17.40 13.37
C SER A 38 -3.03 -18.26 13.59
N PRO A 39 -3.20 -18.94 14.74
CA PRO A 39 -4.42 -19.72 14.99
C PRO A 39 -5.68 -18.84 15.13
N VAL A 40 -5.53 -17.60 15.60
CA VAL A 40 -6.63 -16.65 15.74
C VAL A 40 -7.06 -16.16 14.37
N TYR A 41 -6.11 -15.80 13.49
CA TYR A 41 -6.40 -15.42 12.11
C TYR A 41 -7.05 -16.56 11.31
N SER A 42 -6.59 -17.80 11.51
CA SER A 42 -7.22 -18.97 10.88
C SER A 42 -8.69 -19.12 11.29
N ARG A 43 -9.00 -18.94 12.59
CA ARG A 43 -10.37 -18.95 13.10
C ARG A 43 -11.18 -17.76 12.58
N ARG A 44 -10.59 -16.55 12.55
CA ARG A 44 -11.22 -15.36 11.98
C ARG A 44 -11.65 -15.63 10.54
N ASN A 45 -10.74 -16.10 9.70
CA ASN A 45 -11.00 -16.37 8.29
C ASN A 45 -12.14 -17.38 8.09
N ALA A 46 -12.21 -18.44 8.91
CA ALA A 46 -13.30 -19.42 8.88
C ALA A 46 -14.67 -18.84 9.27
N VAL A 47 -14.71 -17.75 10.03
CA VAL A 47 -15.94 -17.04 10.41
C VAL A 47 -16.33 -16.02 9.34
N ILE A 48 -15.42 -15.11 8.97
CA ILE A 48 -15.71 -14.01 8.05
C ILE A 48 -15.99 -14.49 6.62
N SER A 49 -15.45 -15.64 6.21
CA SER A 49 -15.76 -16.25 4.90
C SER A 49 -17.23 -16.61 4.72
N LYS A 50 -18.03 -16.60 5.79
CA LYS A 50 -19.50 -16.84 5.76
C LYS A 50 -20.29 -15.53 5.67
N ILE A 51 -19.65 -14.39 5.78
CA ILE A 51 -20.27 -13.07 5.73
C ILE A 51 -20.16 -12.57 4.29
N PRO A 52 -21.31 -12.38 3.60
CA PRO A 52 -21.28 -11.77 2.26
C PRO A 52 -20.68 -10.37 2.30
N ASN A 53 -19.91 -10.02 1.29
CA ASN A 53 -19.31 -8.70 1.13
C ASN A 53 -18.45 -8.20 2.31
N PHE A 54 -17.90 -9.12 3.14
CA PHE A 54 -17.07 -8.71 4.27
C PHE A 54 -15.92 -7.80 3.84
N TRP A 55 -15.09 -8.25 2.89
CA TRP A 55 -13.92 -7.49 2.43
C TRP A 55 -14.27 -6.22 1.66
N PRO A 56 -15.27 -6.21 0.75
CA PRO A 56 -15.80 -4.96 0.20
C PRO A 56 -16.11 -3.90 1.26
N LEU A 57 -16.87 -4.25 2.29
CA LEU A 57 -17.24 -3.33 3.37
C LEU A 57 -16.02 -2.88 4.21
N VAL A 58 -15.02 -3.75 4.41
CA VAL A 58 -13.75 -3.36 5.05
C VAL A 58 -13.03 -2.30 4.21
N PHE A 59 -12.97 -2.46 2.88
CA PHE A 59 -12.32 -1.49 2.00
C PHE A 59 -13.09 -0.17 1.89
N GLU A 60 -14.41 -0.18 2.02
CA GLU A 60 -15.22 1.03 2.07
C GLU A 60 -14.89 1.92 3.27
N GLN A 61 -14.42 1.32 4.36
CA GLN A 61 -13.97 2.00 5.58
C GLN A 61 -12.45 2.03 5.72
N ALA A 62 -11.72 1.82 4.61
CA ALA A 62 -10.27 1.83 4.65
C ALA A 62 -9.71 3.15 5.19
N PRO A 63 -8.61 3.13 5.96
CA PRO A 63 -8.00 4.36 6.46
C PRO A 63 -7.47 5.22 5.30
N PRO A 64 -7.29 6.55 5.53
CA PRO A 64 -6.87 7.50 4.50
C PRO A 64 -5.59 7.09 3.76
N GLU A 65 -4.67 6.42 4.44
CA GLU A 65 -3.41 5.92 3.90
C GLU A 65 -3.62 4.88 2.78
N ILE A 66 -4.78 4.25 2.74
CA ILE A 66 -5.19 3.30 1.69
C ILE A 66 -6.18 3.95 0.73
N ASP A 67 -7.21 4.62 1.27
CA ASP A 67 -8.31 5.20 0.49
C ASP A 67 -7.82 6.22 -0.54
N GLN A 68 -6.81 7.03 -0.23
CA GLN A 68 -6.22 8.01 -1.15
C GLN A 68 -5.69 7.39 -2.45
N HIS A 69 -5.37 6.10 -2.46
CA HIS A 69 -4.87 5.38 -3.63
C HIS A 69 -5.97 4.70 -4.44
N ILE A 70 -7.22 4.67 -3.94
CA ILE A 70 -8.35 4.01 -4.58
C ILE A 70 -9.11 5.01 -5.46
N GLN A 71 -9.06 4.83 -6.77
CA GLN A 71 -9.82 5.63 -7.71
C GLN A 71 -11.25 5.07 -7.87
N MET A 72 -12.15 5.85 -8.45
CA MET A 72 -13.56 5.44 -8.65
C MET A 72 -13.67 4.10 -9.41
N GLY A 73 -12.82 3.87 -10.42
CA GLY A 73 -12.78 2.61 -11.17
C GLY A 73 -12.32 1.43 -10.33
N ASP A 74 -11.33 1.66 -9.45
CA ASP A 74 -10.79 0.65 -8.53
C ASP A 74 -11.83 0.29 -7.47
N GLY A 75 -12.50 1.30 -6.89
CA GLY A 75 -13.58 1.11 -5.93
C GLY A 75 -14.69 0.22 -6.49
N ALA A 76 -15.12 0.46 -7.73
CA ALA A 76 -16.12 -0.38 -8.38
C ALA A 76 -15.70 -1.86 -8.52
N LEU A 77 -14.41 -2.12 -8.72
CA LEU A 77 -13.86 -3.48 -8.80
C LEU A 77 -13.69 -4.10 -7.41
N LEU A 78 -13.09 -3.38 -6.46
CA LEU A 78 -12.87 -3.85 -5.09
C LEU A 78 -14.19 -4.15 -4.39
N LEU A 79 -15.16 -3.23 -4.45
CA LEU A 79 -16.49 -3.42 -3.84
C LEU A 79 -17.33 -4.48 -4.56
N GLY A 80 -17.14 -4.63 -5.88
CA GLY A 80 -17.96 -5.55 -6.68
C GLY A 80 -17.43 -6.98 -6.79
N ALA A 81 -16.13 -7.21 -6.60
CA ALA A 81 -15.52 -8.48 -6.93
C ALA A 81 -14.52 -9.03 -5.89
N LEU A 82 -14.05 -8.24 -4.94
CA LEU A 82 -13.13 -8.73 -3.92
C LEU A 82 -13.84 -9.71 -2.99
N THR A 83 -13.28 -10.91 -2.85
CA THR A 83 -13.83 -11.96 -1.99
C THR A 83 -12.98 -12.26 -0.76
N SER A 84 -11.66 -12.05 -0.85
CA SER A 84 -10.74 -12.33 0.24
C SER A 84 -9.49 -11.44 0.16
N LEU A 85 -8.99 -11.03 1.32
CA LEU A 85 -7.68 -10.45 1.53
C LEU A 85 -6.95 -11.27 2.58
N SER A 86 -5.72 -11.63 2.29
CA SER A 86 -4.86 -12.28 3.28
C SER A 86 -3.44 -11.72 3.26
N VAL A 87 -2.85 -11.62 4.43
CA VAL A 87 -1.47 -11.20 4.66
C VAL A 87 -0.72 -12.32 5.34
N THR A 88 0.50 -12.58 4.88
CA THR A 88 1.36 -13.62 5.45
C THR A 88 2.79 -13.11 5.55
N ARG A 89 3.42 -13.26 6.72
CA ARG A 89 4.85 -13.06 6.90
C ARG A 89 5.56 -14.33 6.41
N PHE A 90 6.10 -14.30 5.18
CA PHE A 90 6.51 -15.51 4.46
C PHE A 90 7.96 -15.96 4.69
N GLU A 91 8.82 -15.11 5.24
CA GLU A 91 10.22 -15.44 5.57
C GLU A 91 10.63 -14.99 7.00
N PRO A 92 9.89 -15.39 8.06
CA PRO A 92 10.08 -14.87 9.41
C PRO A 92 11.47 -15.12 10.00
N GLU A 93 12.15 -16.17 9.53
CA GLU A 93 13.51 -16.50 9.97
C GLU A 93 14.56 -15.56 9.38
N VAL A 94 14.32 -15.03 8.17
CA VAL A 94 15.24 -14.10 7.49
C VAL A 94 14.95 -12.69 8.01
N ASP A 95 13.78 -12.16 7.67
CA ASP A 95 13.27 -10.90 8.22
C ASP A 95 11.75 -10.99 8.38
N PRO A 96 11.23 -10.93 9.63
CA PRO A 96 9.81 -11.09 9.90
C PRO A 96 8.95 -9.92 9.40
N ARG A 97 9.55 -8.82 8.94
CA ARG A 97 8.86 -7.66 8.37
C ARG A 97 8.46 -7.89 6.91
N SER A 98 9.03 -8.91 6.24
CA SER A 98 8.67 -9.28 4.86
C SER A 98 7.24 -9.83 4.79
N VAL A 99 6.44 -9.34 3.85
CA VAL A 99 5.01 -9.69 3.72
C VAL A 99 4.63 -10.16 2.33
N LEU A 100 3.70 -11.11 2.28
CA LEU A 100 2.94 -11.49 1.10
C LEU A 100 1.50 -11.02 1.28
N ILE A 101 1.01 -10.19 0.38
CA ILE A 101 -0.37 -9.72 0.34
C ILE A 101 -1.07 -10.38 -0.83
N LYS A 102 -2.21 -11.03 -0.55
CA LYS A 102 -2.97 -11.78 -1.55
C LYS A 102 -4.43 -11.33 -1.54
N PHE A 103 -4.91 -10.94 -2.72
CA PHE A 103 -6.29 -10.62 -3.02
C PHE A 103 -6.93 -11.75 -3.80
N GLU A 104 -8.14 -12.16 -3.43
CA GLU A 104 -8.93 -13.12 -4.20
C GLU A 104 -10.19 -12.44 -4.74
N PHE A 105 -10.48 -12.67 -6.01
CA PHE A 105 -11.58 -12.03 -6.71
C PHE A 105 -12.55 -13.08 -7.26
N SER A 106 -13.83 -12.75 -7.25
CA SER A 106 -14.84 -13.42 -8.05
C SER A 106 -14.64 -13.11 -9.54
N GLU A 107 -15.37 -13.81 -10.40
CA GLU A 107 -15.41 -13.46 -11.82
C GLU A 107 -15.89 -12.02 -12.00
N ASN A 108 -15.12 -11.22 -12.75
CA ASN A 108 -15.36 -9.81 -12.96
C ASN A 108 -15.14 -9.43 -14.42
N LYS A 109 -15.54 -8.23 -14.82
CA LYS A 109 -15.42 -7.76 -16.21
C LYS A 109 -14.02 -7.26 -16.59
N TYR A 110 -13.12 -7.08 -15.63
CA TYR A 110 -11.85 -6.39 -15.83
C TYR A 110 -10.70 -7.33 -16.20
N PHE A 111 -10.42 -8.37 -15.40
CA PHE A 111 -9.29 -9.28 -15.61
C PHE A 111 -9.68 -10.75 -15.42
N GLU A 112 -8.80 -11.67 -15.83
CA GLU A 112 -9.01 -13.12 -15.79
C GLU A 112 -8.53 -13.75 -14.47
N ASP A 113 -7.60 -13.09 -13.78
CA ASP A 113 -6.96 -13.61 -12.58
C ASP A 113 -7.97 -13.69 -11.44
N LYS A 114 -8.04 -14.86 -10.80
CA LYS A 114 -8.83 -15.05 -9.57
C LYS A 114 -8.06 -14.66 -8.32
N VAL A 115 -6.74 -14.61 -8.43
CA VAL A 115 -5.82 -14.30 -7.35
C VAL A 115 -4.76 -13.35 -7.87
N LEU A 116 -4.60 -12.24 -7.17
CA LEU A 116 -3.47 -11.32 -7.34
C LEU A 116 -2.66 -11.36 -6.04
N GLU A 117 -1.39 -11.67 -6.13
CA GLU A 117 -0.50 -11.72 -4.97
C GLU A 117 0.78 -10.93 -5.23
N LYS A 118 1.26 -10.25 -4.19
CA LYS A 118 2.45 -9.43 -4.27
C LYS A 118 3.30 -9.63 -3.03
N LYS A 119 4.59 -9.90 -3.23
CA LYS A 119 5.58 -10.08 -2.16
C LYS A 119 6.34 -8.78 -1.94
N PHE A 120 6.57 -8.48 -0.70
CA PHE A 120 7.39 -7.37 -0.25
C PHE A 120 8.45 -7.90 0.69
N TRP A 121 9.70 -7.69 0.33
CA TRP A 121 10.85 -8.08 1.13
C TRP A 121 11.36 -6.87 1.89
N TRP A 122 11.62 -7.03 3.17
CA TRP A 122 12.37 -6.02 3.90
C TRP A 122 13.84 -6.12 3.52
N ARG A 123 14.42 -5.02 3.08
CA ARG A 123 15.83 -4.94 2.64
C ARG A 123 16.52 -3.75 3.27
N THR A 124 17.83 -3.89 3.45
CA THR A 124 18.71 -2.85 3.97
C THR A 124 19.83 -2.62 2.97
N ALA A 125 20.09 -1.38 2.60
CA ALA A 125 21.21 -1.01 1.74
C ALA A 125 22.56 -1.27 2.43
N ARG A 126 23.60 -1.57 1.64
CA ARG A 126 24.94 -1.89 2.16
C ARG A 126 25.49 -0.80 3.07
N ASN A 127 25.30 0.47 2.72
CA ASN A 127 25.73 1.63 3.52
C ASN A 127 24.76 1.95 4.68
N ARG A 128 23.64 1.22 4.78
CA ARG A 128 22.58 1.40 5.79
C ARG A 128 21.88 2.78 5.75
N SER A 129 22.06 3.54 4.67
CA SER A 129 21.36 4.82 4.49
C SER A 129 19.85 4.62 4.27
N TRP A 130 19.46 3.43 3.86
CA TRP A 130 18.04 3.09 3.61
C TRP A 130 17.73 1.66 4.07
N CYS A 131 16.54 1.51 4.62
CA CYS A 131 15.88 0.21 4.85
C CYS A 131 14.39 0.35 4.60
N GLY A 132 13.75 -0.70 4.08
CA GLY A 132 12.33 -0.69 3.77
C GLY A 132 11.89 -1.86 2.93
N LEU A 133 10.65 -1.78 2.45
CA LEU A 133 10.04 -2.80 1.61
C LEU A 133 10.41 -2.58 0.13
N VAL A 134 10.90 -3.65 -0.49
CA VAL A 134 11.09 -3.76 -1.93
C VAL A 134 10.22 -4.86 -2.49
N SER A 135 9.92 -4.83 -3.78
CA SER A 135 9.02 -5.79 -4.41
C SER A 135 9.47 -6.12 -5.84
N GLU A 136 8.69 -6.96 -6.51
CA GLU A 136 8.76 -7.24 -7.92
C GLU A 136 7.45 -6.84 -8.58
N ALA A 137 7.51 -6.39 -9.84
CA ALA A 137 6.32 -6.10 -10.61
C ALA A 137 5.54 -7.38 -10.90
N VAL A 138 4.22 -7.34 -10.72
CA VAL A 138 3.32 -8.47 -10.93
C VAL A 138 2.34 -8.15 -12.06
N ALA A 139 2.29 -9.00 -13.07
CA ALA A 139 1.38 -8.84 -14.19
C ALA A 139 -0.08 -9.12 -13.80
N ILE A 140 -1.00 -8.34 -14.39
CA ILE A 140 -2.44 -8.56 -14.31
C ILE A 140 -2.95 -8.88 -15.72
N LYS A 141 -3.74 -9.95 -15.86
CA LYS A 141 -4.29 -10.37 -17.15
C LYS A 141 -5.60 -9.65 -17.44
N TRP A 142 -5.52 -8.40 -17.89
CA TRP A 142 -6.67 -7.62 -18.28
C TRP A 142 -7.41 -8.27 -19.45
N LYS A 143 -8.74 -8.27 -19.44
CA LYS A 143 -9.58 -8.88 -20.50
C LYS A 143 -9.52 -8.12 -21.82
N SER A 144 -9.34 -6.81 -21.74
CA SER A 144 -9.08 -5.96 -22.91
C SER A 144 -8.42 -4.65 -22.49
N PRO A 145 -7.76 -3.91 -23.42
CA PRO A 145 -7.15 -2.62 -23.10
C PRO A 145 -8.15 -1.55 -22.59
N GLU A 146 -9.43 -1.64 -22.96
CA GLU A 146 -10.45 -0.68 -22.56
C GLU A 146 -10.88 -0.83 -21.10
N VAL A 147 -10.61 -1.99 -20.49
CA VAL A 147 -10.92 -2.26 -19.08
C VAL A 147 -9.67 -2.31 -18.20
N ASP A 148 -8.50 -2.07 -18.78
CA ASP A 148 -7.25 -1.95 -18.07
C ASP A 148 -7.23 -0.64 -17.26
N LEU A 149 -7.40 -0.76 -15.95
CA LEU A 149 -7.40 0.39 -15.03
C LEU A 149 -6.00 1.01 -14.88
N THR A 150 -4.94 0.31 -15.26
CA THR A 150 -3.57 0.83 -15.23
C THR A 150 -3.22 1.67 -16.47
N GLU A 151 -4.11 1.72 -17.47
CA GLU A 151 -3.90 2.40 -18.75
C GLU A 151 -2.60 1.97 -19.47
N GLY A 152 -2.20 0.71 -19.30
CA GLY A 152 -0.99 0.13 -19.87
C GLY A 152 0.31 0.53 -19.15
N LEU A 153 0.24 1.25 -18.03
CA LEU A 153 1.42 1.68 -17.30
C LEU A 153 2.13 0.47 -16.65
N LEU A 154 1.37 -0.48 -16.11
CA LEU A 154 1.90 -1.72 -15.55
C LEU A 154 2.67 -2.54 -16.62
N ASP A 155 2.15 -2.63 -17.85
CA ASP A 155 2.83 -3.33 -18.94
C ASP A 155 4.16 -2.67 -19.31
N LEU A 156 4.25 -1.34 -19.24
CA LEU A 156 5.50 -0.61 -19.46
C LEU A 156 6.54 -0.93 -18.38
N VAL A 157 6.12 -1.04 -17.12
CA VAL A 157 7.01 -1.47 -16.01
C VAL A 157 7.53 -2.88 -16.27
N LEU A 158 6.64 -3.84 -16.56
CA LEU A 158 7.01 -5.22 -16.83
C LEU A 158 7.97 -5.34 -18.03
N ALA A 159 7.77 -4.55 -19.08
CA ALA A 159 8.66 -4.49 -20.22
C ALA A 159 10.04 -3.89 -19.86
N ALA A 160 10.07 -2.86 -19.03
CA ALA A 160 11.30 -2.27 -18.51
C ALA A 160 12.11 -3.28 -17.70
N GLU A 161 11.46 -3.99 -16.75
CA GLU A 161 12.09 -5.04 -15.95
C GLU A 161 12.64 -6.19 -16.79
N SER A 162 11.86 -6.68 -17.73
CA SER A 162 12.30 -7.74 -18.65
C SER A 162 13.52 -7.33 -19.47
N SER A 163 13.62 -6.06 -19.82
CA SER A 163 14.74 -5.52 -20.59
C SER A 163 16.04 -5.45 -19.76
N ILE A 164 15.92 -5.22 -18.44
CA ILE A 164 17.04 -5.25 -17.50
C ILE A 164 17.53 -6.68 -17.29
N ALA A 165 16.60 -7.61 -17.01
CA ALA A 165 16.90 -9.02 -16.74
C ALA A 165 17.56 -9.72 -17.94
N SER A 166 17.32 -9.27 -19.16
CA SER A 166 17.89 -9.85 -20.39
C SER A 166 19.31 -9.38 -20.71
N LYS A 167 19.86 -8.37 -19.99
CA LYS A 167 21.27 -7.98 -20.11
C LYS A 167 22.10 -8.79 -19.11
N PRO A 168 22.97 -9.74 -19.56
CA PRO A 168 23.87 -10.40 -18.62
C PRO A 168 24.83 -9.35 -18.04
N PRO A 169 25.15 -9.43 -16.73
CA PRO A 169 26.19 -8.58 -16.15
C PRO A 169 27.50 -8.88 -16.90
N SER A 170 28.03 -7.90 -17.61
CA SER A 170 29.34 -8.02 -18.23
C SER A 170 30.40 -7.92 -17.13
N GLU A 171 31.42 -8.78 -17.15
CA GLU A 171 32.52 -8.73 -16.18
C GLU A 171 33.31 -7.38 -16.23
N GLU A 172 33.06 -6.56 -17.24
CA GLU A 172 33.63 -5.21 -17.37
C GLU A 172 32.84 -4.16 -16.53
N ASP A 173 31.58 -4.42 -16.17
CA ASP A 173 30.76 -3.47 -15.41
C ASP A 173 31.17 -3.42 -13.92
N THR A 174 31.96 -4.41 -13.44
CA THR A 174 32.46 -4.43 -12.05
C THR A 174 33.71 -3.53 -11.84
N LYS A 175 34.27 -2.93 -12.88
CA LYS A 175 35.52 -2.12 -12.81
C LYS A 175 35.38 -0.71 -13.38
N ARG A 176 34.26 -0.37 -14.00
CA ARG A 176 34.02 1.00 -14.46
C ARG A 176 33.18 1.71 -13.43
N GLU A 177 33.65 2.88 -12.98
CA GLU A 177 32.83 3.92 -12.40
C GLU A 177 31.49 3.94 -13.11
N LYS A 178 30.39 3.99 -12.33
CA LYS A 178 28.98 4.07 -12.78
C LYS A 178 28.80 5.21 -13.80
N THR A 179 29.27 4.96 -15.03
CA THR A 179 28.90 5.78 -16.19
C THR A 179 27.40 5.50 -16.36
N LYS A 180 26.54 6.52 -16.33
CA LYS A 180 25.09 6.47 -16.58
C LYS A 180 24.80 5.37 -17.61
N LEU A 181 24.30 4.22 -17.15
CA LEU A 181 23.84 3.18 -18.05
C LEU A 181 22.71 3.83 -18.87
N SER A 182 22.88 3.88 -20.19
CA SER A 182 21.83 4.42 -21.04
C SER A 182 20.56 3.58 -20.84
N LEU A 183 19.48 4.24 -20.42
CA LEU A 183 18.17 3.63 -20.27
C LEU A 183 17.79 2.80 -21.50
N THR A 184 17.21 1.63 -21.30
CA THR A 184 16.67 0.83 -22.40
C THR A 184 15.52 1.57 -23.07
N ASP A 185 15.13 1.15 -24.27
CA ASP A 185 14.00 1.79 -24.98
C ASP A 185 12.69 1.62 -24.23
N ALA A 186 12.53 0.52 -23.48
CA ALA A 186 11.38 0.31 -22.61
C ALA A 186 11.38 1.28 -21.42
N GLN A 187 12.52 1.46 -20.76
CA GLN A 187 12.67 2.42 -19.67
C GLN A 187 12.45 3.87 -20.12
N LYS A 188 12.94 4.25 -21.30
CA LYS A 188 12.69 5.58 -21.88
C LYS A 188 11.20 5.82 -22.13
N LYS A 189 10.48 4.81 -22.64
CA LYS A 189 9.03 4.90 -22.84
C LYS A 189 8.29 5.04 -21.51
N LEU A 190 8.68 4.28 -20.49
CA LEU A 190 8.13 4.38 -19.15
C LEU A 190 8.35 5.79 -18.60
N GLN A 191 9.59 6.27 -18.57
CA GLN A 191 9.93 7.61 -18.11
C GLN A 191 9.16 8.71 -18.86
N GLN A 192 9.07 8.62 -20.19
CA GLN A 192 8.28 9.56 -20.99
C GLN A 192 6.79 9.53 -20.64
N ASN A 193 6.22 8.35 -20.33
CA ASN A 193 4.82 8.21 -19.93
C ASN A 193 4.60 8.87 -18.57
N ILE A 194 5.46 8.60 -17.58
CA ILE A 194 5.43 9.22 -16.25
C ILE A 194 5.52 10.75 -16.36
N GLN A 195 6.47 11.27 -17.14
CA GLN A 195 6.66 12.71 -17.33
C GLN A 195 5.47 13.39 -18.05
N THR A 196 4.80 12.68 -18.95
CA THR A 196 3.71 13.24 -19.75
C THR A 196 2.37 13.19 -19.02
N LYS A 197 2.05 12.06 -18.39
CA LYS A 197 0.75 11.83 -17.71
C LYS A 197 0.79 12.18 -16.23
N GLY A 198 1.97 12.12 -15.60
CA GLY A 198 2.12 12.15 -14.15
C GLY A 198 1.73 10.82 -13.51
N ILE A 199 1.93 10.74 -12.20
CA ILE A 199 1.57 9.58 -11.36
C ILE A 199 0.51 9.93 -10.30
N ASN A 200 -0.03 11.14 -10.33
CA ASN A 200 -1.09 11.54 -9.41
C ASN A 200 -2.46 11.01 -9.88
N GLY A 201 -3.18 10.37 -8.97
CA GLY A 201 -4.51 9.83 -9.26
C GLY A 201 -4.52 8.64 -10.21
N ILE A 202 -3.43 7.86 -10.25
CA ILE A 202 -3.38 6.59 -10.95
C ILE A 202 -4.18 5.52 -10.19
N SER A 203 -4.61 4.48 -10.91
CA SER A 203 -5.32 3.34 -10.33
C SER A 203 -4.52 2.64 -9.22
N PHE A 204 -5.22 2.18 -8.19
CA PHE A 204 -4.70 1.28 -7.15
C PHE A 204 -3.94 0.07 -7.75
N PHE A 205 -4.40 -0.44 -8.88
CA PHE A 205 -3.79 -1.62 -9.52
C PHE A 205 -2.41 -1.34 -10.12
N ASN A 206 -1.99 -0.07 -10.26
CA ASN A 206 -0.59 0.26 -10.57
C ASN A 206 0.37 -0.10 -9.43
N TRP A 207 -0.12 -0.29 -8.20
CA TRP A 207 0.65 -0.79 -7.08
C TRP A 207 1.29 -2.16 -7.35
N PHE A 208 0.70 -2.97 -8.20
CA PHE A 208 1.31 -4.22 -8.65
C PHE A 208 2.59 -4.00 -9.47
N GLY A 209 2.81 -2.80 -9.99
CA GLY A 209 4.04 -2.37 -10.65
C GLY A 209 5.12 -1.81 -9.70
N PHE A 210 4.81 -1.58 -8.43
CA PHE A 210 5.79 -1.10 -7.45
C PHE A 210 6.98 -2.05 -7.31
N ILE A 211 8.19 -1.50 -7.27
CA ILE A 211 9.44 -2.23 -7.12
C ILE A 211 10.21 -1.73 -5.90
N GLY A 212 10.30 -0.42 -5.73
CA GLY A 212 11.12 0.23 -4.71
C GLY A 212 12.62 0.17 -5.02
N ASN A 213 13.44 0.36 -4.02
CA ASN A 213 14.90 0.36 -4.17
C ASN A 213 15.42 -1.01 -4.60
N ARG A 214 16.31 -1.04 -5.60
CA ARG A 214 16.88 -2.25 -6.19
C ARG A 214 17.97 -2.86 -5.31
N ILE A 215 17.61 -3.26 -4.10
CA ILE A 215 18.51 -3.91 -3.15
C ILE A 215 18.30 -5.41 -3.19
N SER A 216 19.36 -6.14 -3.59
CA SER A 216 19.29 -7.59 -3.67
C SER A 216 19.28 -8.25 -2.29
N ALA A 217 18.74 -9.48 -2.22
CA ALA A 217 18.78 -10.29 -1.01
C ALA A 217 20.22 -10.51 -0.50
N LYS A 218 21.19 -10.65 -1.43
CA LYS A 218 22.60 -10.82 -1.09
C LYS A 218 23.18 -9.55 -0.46
N GLU A 219 22.89 -8.40 -1.05
CA GLU A 219 23.36 -7.11 -0.54
C GLU A 219 22.80 -6.84 0.86
N SER A 220 21.50 -7.07 1.07
CA SER A 220 20.86 -6.92 2.37
C SER A 220 21.43 -7.89 3.41
N ALA A 221 21.72 -9.14 3.02
CA ALA A 221 22.36 -10.12 3.91
C ALA A 221 23.79 -9.71 4.28
N GLU A 222 24.58 -9.20 3.31
CA GLU A 222 25.93 -8.67 3.56
C GLU A 222 25.89 -7.45 4.52
N ALA A 223 24.89 -6.56 4.35
CA ALA A 223 24.70 -5.42 5.24
C ALA A 223 24.38 -5.85 6.68
N GLU A 224 23.54 -6.87 6.84
CA GLU A 224 23.18 -7.42 8.13
C GLU A 224 24.35 -8.18 8.79
N GLU A 225 25.13 -8.94 8.01
CA GLU A 225 26.34 -9.61 8.51
C GLU A 225 27.41 -8.60 8.93
N ALA A 226 27.63 -7.55 8.11
CA ALA A 226 28.54 -6.47 8.46
C ALA A 226 28.09 -5.73 9.74
N ARG A 227 26.79 -5.60 9.95
CA ARG A 227 26.21 -5.06 11.17
C ARG A 227 26.62 -5.88 12.40
N ARG A 228 26.43 -7.20 12.34
CA ARG A 228 26.78 -8.13 13.41
C ARG A 228 28.26 -8.21 13.71
N ASN A 229 29.08 -8.08 12.67
CA ASN A 229 30.55 -8.16 12.80
C ASN A 229 31.18 -6.83 13.25
N LYS A 230 30.53 -5.69 13.07
CA LYS A 230 31.03 -4.37 13.46
C LYS A 230 31.03 -4.15 14.97
N SER A 231 30.28 -4.94 15.74
CA SER A 231 30.42 -5.02 17.20
C SER A 231 31.77 -5.60 17.65
N VAL A 232 32.63 -6.05 16.72
CA VAL A 232 33.90 -6.74 17.00
C VAL A 232 35.16 -6.04 16.45
N ILE A 233 35.03 -5.13 15.46
CA ILE A 233 36.20 -4.55 14.76
C ILE A 233 36.00 -3.05 14.44
N ASP A 234 36.75 -2.25 15.18
CA ASP A 234 37.46 -1.00 14.88
C ASP A 234 36.99 -0.07 13.73
N SER A 235 36.84 1.17 14.15
CA SER A 235 36.42 2.38 13.46
C SER A 235 37.47 2.94 12.46
N SER A 236 37.86 2.22 11.43
CA SER A 236 38.81 2.73 10.43
C SER A 236 38.49 2.45 8.96
N THR A 237 37.24 2.41 8.58
CA THR A 237 36.90 2.51 7.15
C THR A 237 36.06 3.76 6.94
N ASN A 238 36.70 4.76 6.30
CA ASN A 238 36.05 5.91 5.71
C ASN A 238 34.87 5.41 4.87
N VAL A 239 33.67 5.73 5.30
CA VAL A 239 32.49 5.61 4.47
C VAL A 239 32.65 6.65 3.38
N ASP A 240 32.86 6.23 2.13
CA ASP A 240 32.76 7.11 0.98
C ASP A 240 31.34 7.70 0.96
N GLU A 241 31.23 8.95 1.44
CA GLU A 241 29.96 9.72 1.52
C GLU A 241 29.39 10.06 0.12
N ASN A 242 29.98 9.56 -0.97
CA ASN A 242 29.64 9.96 -2.34
C ASN A 242 28.85 8.93 -3.15
N ASN A 243 28.12 8.01 -2.53
CA ASN A 243 27.39 7.00 -3.28
C ASN A 243 25.86 7.07 -3.05
N ASP A 244 25.32 8.28 -3.07
CA ASP A 244 23.88 8.56 -3.06
C ASP A 244 23.36 8.62 -4.52
N ASP A 245 23.60 7.53 -5.30
CA ASP A 245 23.29 7.45 -6.72
C ASP A 245 22.03 6.59 -6.97
N ASN A 246 20.98 6.80 -6.18
CA ASN A 246 19.64 6.23 -6.43
C ASN A 246 18.79 7.12 -7.36
N GLY A 247 19.31 8.27 -7.81
CA GLY A 247 18.51 9.29 -8.49
C GLY A 247 17.91 8.91 -9.85
N ASP A 248 18.48 7.91 -10.56
CA ASP A 248 17.94 7.52 -11.89
C ASP A 248 16.89 6.39 -11.79
N ASP A 249 16.86 5.61 -10.69
CA ASP A 249 15.86 4.54 -10.49
C ASP A 249 14.54 5.08 -9.91
N ASP A 250 14.59 6.11 -9.09
CA ASP A 250 13.38 6.78 -8.55
C ASP A 250 12.54 7.42 -9.67
N ASP A 251 13.15 7.86 -10.75
CA ASP A 251 12.47 8.43 -11.93
C ASP A 251 11.60 7.40 -12.70
N LEU A 252 11.76 6.11 -12.43
CA LEU A 252 11.03 5.02 -13.08
C LEU A 252 9.98 4.36 -12.18
N GLU A 253 9.92 4.73 -10.90
CA GLU A 253 8.91 4.19 -9.98
C GLU A 253 7.53 4.81 -10.25
N ILE A 254 6.54 3.95 -10.52
CA ILE A 254 5.18 4.39 -10.85
C ILE A 254 4.28 4.54 -9.61
N PHE A 255 4.70 3.97 -8.48
CA PHE A 255 3.91 3.98 -7.25
C PHE A 255 4.83 4.21 -6.03
N PRO A 256 5.37 5.42 -5.86
CA PRO A 256 6.38 5.72 -4.82
C PRO A 256 5.98 5.28 -3.41
N ASP A 257 4.71 5.43 -3.04
CA ASP A 257 4.17 5.08 -1.73
C ASP A 257 3.85 3.56 -1.60
N GLY A 258 4.34 2.74 -2.55
CA GLY A 258 3.96 1.32 -2.62
C GLY A 258 4.37 0.49 -1.40
N GLY A 259 5.49 0.83 -0.78
CA GLY A 259 5.92 0.22 0.48
C GLY A 259 5.04 0.64 1.66
N GLU A 260 4.67 1.92 1.74
CA GLU A 260 3.81 2.46 2.79
C GLU A 260 2.39 1.88 2.69
N LEU A 261 1.85 1.76 1.46
CA LEU A 261 0.57 1.10 1.22
C LEU A 261 0.61 -0.39 1.65
N ALA A 262 1.72 -1.10 1.39
CA ALA A 262 1.87 -2.48 1.85
C ALA A 262 1.86 -2.58 3.38
N MET A 263 2.52 -1.65 4.08
CA MET A 263 2.50 -1.56 5.55
C MET A 263 1.10 -1.22 6.06
N ALA A 264 0.41 -0.23 5.51
CA ALA A 264 -0.94 0.14 5.90
C ALA A 264 -1.93 -1.04 5.75
N ILE A 265 -1.84 -1.81 4.65
CA ILE A 265 -2.66 -3.00 4.46
C ILE A 265 -2.30 -4.10 5.48
N SER A 266 -1.01 -4.33 5.74
CA SER A 266 -0.55 -5.48 6.53
C SER A 266 -0.61 -5.24 8.04
N GLU A 267 -0.48 -4.00 8.50
CA GLU A 267 -0.34 -3.65 9.92
C GLU A 267 -1.57 -2.94 10.49
N ASP A 268 -2.48 -2.43 9.62
CA ASP A 268 -3.73 -1.78 10.04
C ASP A 268 -4.95 -2.47 9.43
N LEU A 269 -5.20 -2.34 8.12
CA LEU A 269 -6.46 -2.79 7.51
C LEU A 269 -6.72 -4.29 7.73
N TRP A 270 -5.73 -5.15 7.50
CA TRP A 270 -5.92 -6.60 7.60
C TRP A 270 -6.04 -7.10 9.05
N PRO A 271 -5.23 -6.68 10.02
CA PRO A 271 -5.42 -7.03 11.42
C PRO A 271 -6.76 -6.56 11.97
N ASP A 272 -7.13 -5.32 11.71
CA ASP A 272 -8.31 -4.63 12.23
C ASP A 272 -9.56 -4.78 11.35
N ALA A 273 -9.58 -5.75 10.41
CA ALA A 273 -10.66 -5.93 9.45
C ALA A 273 -12.06 -6.04 10.09
N ILE A 274 -12.19 -6.63 11.29
CA ILE A 274 -13.47 -6.72 12.00
C ILE A 274 -13.95 -5.33 12.45
N LYS A 275 -13.04 -4.47 12.90
CA LYS A 275 -13.34 -3.09 13.31
C LYS A 275 -13.87 -2.29 12.11
N TYR A 276 -13.19 -2.32 10.97
CA TYR A 276 -13.61 -1.63 9.75
C TYR A 276 -14.97 -2.15 9.24
N PHE A 277 -15.17 -3.46 9.25
CA PHE A 277 -16.46 -4.06 8.90
C PHE A 277 -17.59 -3.57 9.82
N THR A 278 -17.35 -3.48 11.14
CA THR A 278 -18.34 -3.01 12.09
C THR A 278 -18.68 -1.53 11.86
N GLN A 279 -17.69 -0.70 11.56
CA GLN A 279 -17.88 0.71 11.22
C GLN A 279 -18.76 0.89 9.98
N ALA A 280 -18.56 0.08 8.92
CA ALA A 280 -19.42 0.10 7.74
C ALA A 280 -20.88 -0.19 8.09
N GLN A 281 -21.13 -1.19 8.94
CA GLN A 281 -22.50 -1.54 9.37
C GLN A 281 -23.17 -0.45 10.21
N GLU A 282 -22.41 0.26 11.05
CA GLU A 282 -22.92 1.36 11.85
C GLU A 282 -23.30 2.58 10.99
N GLN A 283 -22.53 2.88 9.95
CA GLN A 283 -22.86 3.97 9.03
C GLN A 283 -24.11 3.71 8.19
N ASP A 284 -24.34 2.47 7.75
CA ASP A 284 -25.55 2.09 7.04
C ASP A 284 -26.80 2.34 7.88
N ILE A 285 -26.77 2.00 9.18
CA ILE A 285 -27.90 2.19 10.12
C ILE A 285 -28.23 3.69 10.28
N VAL A 286 -27.22 4.54 10.46
CA VAL A 286 -27.41 5.99 10.63
C VAL A 286 -27.97 6.63 9.36
N SER A 287 -27.51 6.19 8.18
CA SER A 287 -28.00 6.68 6.90
C SER A 287 -29.46 6.35 6.65
N ASP A 288 -29.92 5.17 7.06
CA ASP A 288 -31.33 4.77 6.93
C ASP A 288 -32.25 5.55 7.89
N GLU A 289 -31.79 5.85 9.12
CA GLU A 289 -32.57 6.63 10.10
C GLU A 289 -32.75 8.10 9.63
N ASP A 290 -31.73 8.71 9.01
CA ASP A 290 -31.82 10.09 8.48
C ASP A 290 -32.77 10.17 7.28
N PHE A 291 -32.88 9.11 6.47
CA PHE A 291 -33.78 9.07 5.33
C PHE A 291 -35.26 8.89 5.75
N GLU A 292 -35.54 8.07 6.77
CA GLU A 292 -36.90 7.91 7.28
C GLU A 292 -37.42 9.19 7.96
N SER A 293 -36.52 10.01 8.57
CA SER A 293 -36.94 11.24 9.25
C SER A 293 -37.33 12.36 8.26
N THR A 294 -36.75 12.41 7.08
CA THR A 294 -37.09 13.39 6.03
C THR A 294 -38.43 13.13 5.37
N ASP A 295 -38.86 11.87 5.25
CA ASP A 295 -40.14 11.51 4.67
C ASP A 295 -41.35 11.84 5.61
N GLU A 296 -41.13 11.91 6.94
CA GLU A 296 -42.14 12.32 7.89
C GLU A 296 -42.31 13.85 7.97
N GLU A 297 -41.23 14.63 7.82
CA GLU A 297 -41.30 16.09 7.79
C GLU A 297 -41.97 16.60 6.51
N ASP A 298 -41.76 15.98 5.33
CA ASP A 298 -42.44 16.34 4.10
C ASP A 298 -43.94 16.02 4.12
N LYS A 299 -44.41 15.00 4.87
CA LYS A 299 -45.84 14.73 5.06
C LYS A 299 -46.51 15.71 6.02
N ALA A 300 -45.77 16.25 6.98
CA ALA A 300 -46.31 17.27 7.91
C ALA A 300 -46.49 18.62 7.24
N ILE A 301 -45.63 18.98 6.25
CA ILE A 301 -45.70 20.24 5.52
C ILE A 301 -46.88 20.25 4.54
N ASP A 302 -47.26 19.14 3.93
CA ASP A 302 -48.37 19.04 2.99
C ASP A 302 -49.73 19.18 3.70
N PHE A 303 -49.84 18.82 4.99
CA PHE A 303 -51.10 18.94 5.76
C PHE A 303 -51.38 20.38 6.24
N GLU A 304 -50.36 21.22 6.45
CA GLU A 304 -50.57 22.62 6.85
C GLU A 304 -50.96 23.53 5.66
N PHE A 305 -50.64 23.19 4.43
CA PHE A 305 -50.96 24.01 3.24
C PHE A 305 -52.43 23.84 2.80
N GLU A 306 -53.09 22.69 3.02
CA GLU A 306 -54.49 22.52 2.64
C GLU A 306 -55.47 23.28 3.58
N ASP A 307 -55.11 23.47 4.84
CA ASP A 307 -55.96 24.19 5.80
C ASP A 307 -55.95 25.72 5.59
N GLU A 308 -54.92 26.33 5.03
CA GLU A 308 -54.88 27.76 4.69
C GLU A 308 -55.66 28.12 3.41
N GLU A 309 -55.73 27.23 2.42
CA GLU A 309 -56.53 27.48 1.23
C GLU A 309 -58.04 27.41 1.48
N GLU A 310 -58.49 26.57 2.40
CA GLU A 310 -59.91 26.44 2.75
C GLU A 310 -60.39 27.64 3.56
N LYS A 311 -59.57 28.21 4.46
CA LYS A 311 -59.86 29.44 5.21
C LYS A 311 -59.96 30.68 4.32
N ASN A 312 -59.20 30.78 3.25
CA ASN A 312 -59.23 31.88 2.32
C ASN A 312 -60.44 31.84 1.33
N ARG A 313 -61.01 30.66 1.09
CA ARG A 313 -62.24 30.51 0.27
C ARG A 313 -63.49 30.91 0.99
N VAL A 314 -63.55 30.73 2.31
CA VAL A 314 -64.71 31.10 3.16
C VAL A 314 -64.78 32.61 3.36
N ALA A 315 -63.65 33.33 3.43
CA ALA A 315 -63.61 34.76 3.66
C ALA A 315 -64.07 35.61 2.42
N LYS A 316 -64.06 35.07 1.20
CA LYS A 316 -64.48 35.78 -0.05
C LYS A 316 -65.97 35.73 -0.32
N LYS A 317 -66.78 34.96 0.42
CA LYS A 317 -68.23 34.81 0.20
C LYS A 317 -69.11 35.68 1.09
N ARG A 318 -68.61 36.57 1.91
CA ARG A 318 -69.41 37.47 2.75
C ARG A 318 -68.99 38.94 2.52
N LYS A 319 -69.50 39.58 1.43
CA LYS A 319 -69.81 40.99 1.35
C LYS A 319 -71.19 41.15 0.71
N PRO A 320 -72.17 41.66 1.48
CA PRO A 320 -73.46 42.09 0.96
C PRO A 320 -73.39 43.50 0.36
N ASN A 321 -74.33 43.80 -0.46
CA ASN A 321 -74.63 45.13 -1.03
C ASN A 321 -74.60 46.24 -0.01
#